data_d08584be522ea512b0daca5884870709
#
_entry.id   d08584be522ea512b0daca5884870709
#
_cell.length_a   1.000
_cell.length_b   1.000
_cell.length_c   1.000
_cell.angle_alpha   90.00
_cell.angle_beta   90.00
_cell.angle_gamma   90.00
#
_symmetry.space_group_name_H-M   'P 1'
#
loop_
_entity.id
_entity.type
_entity.pdbx_description
1 polymer ?
#
loop_
_entity_poly.entity_id
_entity_poly.type
_entity_poly.pdbx_seq_one_letter_code
_entity_poly.pdbx_strand_id
1 'polypeptide(L)'
;MVKNQIKRLIKSILGFKEAKLLDLLKQKGLQVGANFTMRDGCIIDFSHAWHITIGNNVTLAPRVHIIAHDASTWYYLGHSKVKNVTIGNQVFIGAGSIILPGVTIGDNVIVGAGSVVTKNIPDNSVYAGNPAAFIMTTTAYIAQEKEKMTAENCFDRSYSEAEKATMEKK
;
A
#
# COMPACT_ATOMS: atom_id res chain seq x y z
N MET A 1 14.81 -10.44 -27.96
CA MET A 1 15.08 -11.50 -26.97
C MET A 1 15.82 -10.98 -25.74
N VAL A 2 16.97 -10.37 -25.82
CA VAL A 2 17.81 -9.91 -24.69
C VAL A 2 17.09 -8.91 -23.75
N LYS A 3 16.36 -7.92 -24.28
CA LYS A 3 15.62 -6.94 -23.45
C LYS A 3 14.57 -7.57 -22.53
N ASN A 4 13.91 -8.64 -22.97
CA ASN A 4 12.91 -9.33 -22.16
C ASN A 4 13.53 -10.21 -21.07
N GLN A 5 14.71 -10.78 -21.33
CA GLN A 5 15.46 -11.52 -20.30
C GLN A 5 15.98 -10.58 -19.23
N ILE A 6 16.51 -9.41 -19.61
CA ILE A 6 16.97 -8.38 -18.65
C ILE A 6 15.80 -7.88 -17.80
N LYS A 7 14.62 -7.58 -18.36
CA LYS A 7 13.43 -7.19 -17.61
C LYS A 7 12.97 -8.27 -16.61
N ARG A 8 12.99 -9.55 -17.03
CA ARG A 8 12.67 -10.67 -16.14
C ARG A 8 13.66 -10.81 -15.01
N LEU A 9 14.96 -10.65 -15.28
CA LEU A 9 16.02 -10.69 -14.28
C LEU A 9 15.88 -9.55 -13.27
N ILE A 10 15.67 -8.32 -13.73
CA ILE A 10 15.44 -7.16 -12.87
C ILE A 10 14.20 -7.37 -11.99
N LYS A 11 13.08 -7.85 -12.55
CA LYS A 11 11.86 -8.14 -11.78
C LYS A 11 12.08 -9.24 -10.73
N SER A 12 12.88 -10.27 -11.06
CA SER A 12 13.26 -11.32 -10.11
C SER A 12 14.13 -10.80 -8.97
N ILE A 13 15.12 -9.94 -9.28
CA ILE A 13 16.00 -9.33 -8.28
C ILE A 13 15.24 -8.38 -7.35
N LEU A 14 14.35 -7.56 -7.88
CA LEU A 14 13.51 -6.65 -7.10
C LEU A 14 12.56 -7.44 -6.18
N GLY A 15 11.85 -8.43 -6.71
CA GLY A 15 10.97 -9.29 -5.90
C GLY A 15 11.72 -10.06 -4.81
N PHE A 16 12.96 -10.50 -5.07
CA PHE A 16 13.81 -11.13 -4.06
C PHE A 16 14.20 -10.16 -2.94
N LYS A 17 14.52 -8.90 -3.28
CA LYS A 17 14.84 -7.86 -2.29
C LYS A 17 13.64 -7.52 -1.41
N GLU A 18 12.46 -7.43 -1.99
CA GLU A 18 11.20 -7.16 -1.26
C GLU A 18 10.82 -8.30 -0.32
N ALA A 19 10.91 -9.54 -0.77
CA ALA A 19 10.67 -10.72 0.06
C ALA A 19 11.63 -10.74 1.26
N LYS A 20 12.93 -10.52 1.02
CA LYS A 20 13.94 -10.46 2.08
C LYS A 20 13.69 -9.31 3.07
N LEU A 21 13.26 -8.14 2.58
CA LEU A 21 12.91 -7.00 3.45
C LEU A 21 11.70 -7.34 4.33
N LEU A 22 10.67 -7.96 3.76
CA LEU A 22 9.48 -8.37 4.50
C LEU A 22 9.81 -9.38 5.60
N ASP A 23 10.68 -10.36 5.32
CA ASP A 23 11.14 -11.32 6.31
C ASP A 23 11.91 -10.63 7.46
N LEU A 24 12.77 -9.68 7.14
CA LEU A 24 13.48 -8.89 8.16
C LEU A 24 12.52 -8.05 9.01
N LEU A 25 11.51 -7.44 8.41
CA LEU A 25 10.48 -6.68 9.13
C LEU A 25 9.66 -7.59 10.05
N LYS A 26 9.29 -8.80 9.60
CA LYS A 26 8.62 -9.80 10.43
C LYS A 26 9.49 -10.25 11.61
N GLN A 27 10.79 -10.47 11.39
CA GLN A 27 11.74 -10.77 12.48
C GLN A 27 11.82 -9.62 13.50
N LYS A 28 11.57 -8.39 13.07
CA LYS A 28 11.47 -7.20 13.93
C LYS A 28 10.08 -6.99 14.54
N GLY A 29 9.18 -7.94 14.38
CA GLY A 29 7.86 -7.93 15.03
C GLY A 29 6.72 -7.35 14.19
N LEU A 30 6.95 -7.00 12.91
CA LEU A 30 5.85 -6.66 12.01
C LEU A 30 4.85 -7.82 11.92
N GLN A 31 3.59 -7.56 12.18
CA GLN A 31 2.50 -8.53 12.01
C GLN A 31 1.84 -8.32 10.65
N VAL A 32 1.76 -9.39 9.85
CA VAL A 32 1.19 -9.35 8.50
C VAL A 32 0.34 -10.58 8.25
N GLY A 33 -0.88 -10.37 7.80
CA GLY A 33 -1.82 -11.41 7.42
C GLY A 33 -1.54 -12.04 6.05
N ALA A 34 -2.46 -12.87 5.60
CA ALA A 34 -2.38 -13.56 4.32
C ALA A 34 -2.58 -12.61 3.13
N ASN A 35 -2.03 -12.98 1.95
CA ASN A 35 -2.18 -12.25 0.69
C ASN A 35 -1.75 -10.77 0.75
N PHE A 36 -0.74 -10.48 1.55
CA PHE A 36 -0.12 -9.16 1.59
C PHE A 36 0.76 -8.94 0.36
N THR A 37 0.62 -7.80 -0.28
CA THR A 37 1.43 -7.38 -1.41
C THR A 37 2.05 -6.01 -1.14
N MET A 38 3.36 -5.91 -1.24
CA MET A 38 4.11 -4.66 -1.17
C MET A 38 4.81 -4.43 -2.51
N ARG A 39 4.60 -3.25 -3.10
CA ARG A 39 5.23 -2.86 -4.36
C ARG A 39 6.51 -2.06 -4.12
N ASP A 40 7.24 -1.83 -5.20
CA ASP A 40 8.58 -1.23 -5.21
C ASP A 40 8.65 0.09 -4.43
N GLY A 41 9.69 0.27 -3.65
CA GLY A 41 9.98 1.52 -2.94
C GLY A 41 9.10 1.80 -1.73
N CYS A 42 8.28 0.85 -1.27
CA CYS A 42 7.56 1.01 -0.01
C CYS A 42 8.53 1.05 1.17
N ILE A 43 8.19 1.88 2.15
CA ILE A 43 8.92 2.00 3.43
C ILE A 43 7.96 1.65 4.56
N ILE A 44 8.28 0.60 5.31
CA ILE A 44 7.65 0.28 6.59
C ILE A 44 8.67 0.58 7.67
N ASP A 45 8.26 1.30 8.71
CA ASP A 45 9.15 1.73 9.79
C ASP A 45 9.95 0.56 10.37
N PHE A 46 11.19 0.43 9.93
CA PHE A 46 12.05 -0.69 10.29
C PHE A 46 12.46 -0.65 11.76
N SER A 47 12.62 0.55 12.32
CA SER A 47 13.02 0.74 13.72
C SER A 47 11.91 0.45 14.72
N HIS A 48 10.64 0.50 14.28
CA HIS A 48 9.45 0.32 15.13
C HIS A 48 8.44 -0.65 14.50
N ALA A 49 8.93 -1.65 13.77
CA ALA A 49 8.09 -2.59 13.02
C ALA A 49 7.09 -3.36 13.90
N TRP A 50 7.44 -3.64 15.17
CA TRP A 50 6.54 -4.29 16.15
C TRP A 50 5.31 -3.45 16.56
N HIS A 51 5.27 -2.17 16.19
CA HIS A 51 4.10 -1.31 16.36
C HIS A 51 3.17 -1.32 15.14
N ILE A 52 3.44 -2.15 14.13
CA ILE A 52 2.67 -2.17 12.89
C ILE A 52 2.01 -3.53 12.72
N THR A 53 0.69 -3.51 12.53
CA THR A 53 -0.13 -4.68 12.24
C THR A 53 -0.87 -4.46 10.92
N ILE A 54 -0.79 -5.44 10.02
CA ILE A 54 -1.41 -5.43 8.70
C ILE A 54 -2.26 -6.71 8.58
N GLY A 55 -3.53 -6.55 8.23
CA GLY A 55 -4.47 -7.65 8.04
C GLY A 55 -4.28 -8.43 6.74
N ASN A 56 -5.32 -9.14 6.34
CA ASN A 56 -5.33 -9.98 5.15
C ASN A 56 -5.73 -9.20 3.89
N ASN A 57 -5.25 -9.66 2.72
CA ASN A 57 -5.60 -9.08 1.42
C ASN A 57 -5.28 -7.58 1.33
N VAL A 58 -4.13 -7.17 1.87
CA VAL A 58 -3.68 -5.77 1.83
C VAL A 58 -2.67 -5.57 0.71
N THR A 59 -2.85 -4.50 -0.06
CA THR A 59 -1.92 -4.10 -1.10
C THR A 59 -1.39 -2.70 -0.83
N LEU A 60 -0.08 -2.59 -0.73
CA LEU A 60 0.65 -1.31 -0.75
C LEU A 60 1.15 -1.07 -2.18
N ALA A 61 0.63 -0.04 -2.84
CA ALA A 61 1.12 0.42 -4.14
C ALA A 61 2.53 1.02 -4.02
N PRO A 62 3.23 1.32 -5.12
CA PRO A 62 4.62 1.78 -5.03
C PRO A 62 4.82 3.01 -4.14
N ARG A 63 5.91 3.02 -3.40
CA ARG A 63 6.35 4.14 -2.55
C ARG A 63 5.36 4.54 -1.44
N VAL A 64 4.57 3.60 -0.94
CA VAL A 64 3.78 3.81 0.28
C VAL A 64 4.71 3.83 1.49
N HIS A 65 4.47 4.77 2.42
CA HIS A 65 5.21 4.87 3.67
C HIS A 65 4.27 4.58 4.85
N ILE A 66 4.66 3.66 5.73
CA ILE A 66 3.99 3.39 7.00
C ILE A 66 4.95 3.72 8.12
N ILE A 67 4.61 4.71 8.94
CA ILE A 67 5.48 5.27 9.97
C ILE A 67 4.81 5.06 11.33
N ALA A 68 5.54 4.47 12.28
CA ALA A 68 5.07 4.21 13.64
C ALA A 68 5.72 5.14 14.67
N HIS A 69 6.71 5.97 14.28
CA HIS A 69 7.36 6.93 15.17
C HIS A 69 7.47 8.32 14.54
N ASP A 70 7.63 9.33 15.39
CA ASP A 70 7.84 10.73 15.03
C ASP A 70 8.85 11.36 16.00
N ALA A 71 10.01 11.71 15.47
CA ALA A 71 11.12 12.31 16.21
C ALA A 71 11.11 13.85 16.17
N SER A 72 10.06 14.49 15.66
CA SER A 72 9.97 15.96 15.52
C SER A 72 10.13 16.72 16.85
N THR A 73 9.80 16.07 17.98
CA THR A 73 9.89 16.66 19.32
C THR A 73 11.21 16.39 20.03
N TRP A 74 12.12 15.61 19.42
CA TRP A 74 13.35 15.16 20.07
C TRP A 74 14.21 16.30 20.63
N TYR A 75 14.47 17.33 19.83
CA TYR A 75 15.29 18.46 20.25
C TYR A 75 14.67 19.31 21.37
N TYR A 76 13.36 19.28 21.51
CA TYR A 76 12.64 20.09 22.51
C TYR A 76 12.37 19.33 23.81
N LEU A 77 12.09 18.04 23.68
CA LEU A 77 11.57 17.23 24.80
C LEU A 77 12.47 16.04 25.15
N GLY A 78 13.50 15.75 24.35
CA GLY A 78 14.35 14.56 24.51
C GLY A 78 13.64 13.23 24.23
N HIS A 79 12.45 13.27 23.59
CA HIS A 79 11.62 12.09 23.35
C HIS A 79 11.06 12.09 21.93
N SER A 80 10.97 10.90 21.33
CA SER A 80 10.19 10.63 20.11
C SER A 80 8.81 10.09 20.49
N LYS A 81 7.81 10.41 19.69
CA LYS A 81 6.46 9.83 19.82
C LYS A 81 6.44 8.51 19.07
N VAL A 82 5.94 7.46 19.69
CA VAL A 82 5.74 6.13 19.09
C VAL A 82 4.30 5.71 19.31
N LYS A 83 3.61 5.27 18.24
CA LYS A 83 2.22 4.85 18.31
C LYS A 83 1.97 3.69 17.35
N ASN A 84 1.07 2.78 17.74
CA ASN A 84 0.67 1.66 16.90
C ASN A 84 -0.01 2.13 15.62
N VAL A 85 0.29 1.46 14.52
CA VAL A 85 -0.44 1.59 13.25
C VAL A 85 -1.11 0.25 12.96
N THR A 86 -2.41 0.29 12.71
CA THR A 86 -3.19 -0.91 12.38
C THR A 86 -3.87 -0.72 11.03
N ILE A 87 -3.72 -1.71 10.16
CA ILE A 87 -4.37 -1.77 8.85
C ILE A 87 -5.21 -3.05 8.84
N GLY A 88 -6.50 -2.91 8.61
CA GLY A 88 -7.47 -4.00 8.56
C GLY A 88 -7.33 -4.89 7.32
N ASN A 89 -8.41 -5.56 6.97
CA ASN A 89 -8.45 -6.51 5.86
C ASN A 89 -9.00 -5.85 4.59
N GLN A 90 -8.64 -6.40 3.41
CA GLN A 90 -9.12 -5.92 2.11
C GLN A 90 -8.83 -4.41 1.90
N VAL A 91 -7.61 -3.97 2.23
CA VAL A 91 -7.18 -2.58 2.13
C VAL A 91 -6.27 -2.37 0.93
N PHE A 92 -6.54 -1.33 0.15
CA PHE A 92 -5.65 -0.85 -0.90
C PHE A 92 -5.11 0.53 -0.52
N ILE A 93 -3.80 0.68 -0.50
CA ILE A 93 -3.14 1.97 -0.25
C ILE A 93 -2.45 2.42 -1.53
N GLY A 94 -2.92 3.53 -2.08
CA GLY A 94 -2.45 4.13 -3.33
C GLY A 94 -1.01 4.60 -3.28
N ALA A 95 -0.38 4.68 -4.46
CA ALA A 95 1.04 4.98 -4.60
C ALA A 95 1.44 6.31 -3.94
N GLY A 96 2.59 6.32 -3.26
CA GLY A 96 3.13 7.51 -2.61
C GLY A 96 2.36 8.00 -1.38
N SER A 97 1.39 7.23 -0.88
CA SER A 97 0.66 7.60 0.34
C SER A 97 1.52 7.41 1.60
N ILE A 98 1.23 8.19 2.64
CA ILE A 98 1.92 8.16 3.92
C ILE A 98 0.90 7.90 5.03
N ILE A 99 1.14 6.87 5.83
CA ILE A 99 0.33 6.53 7.00
C ILE A 99 1.11 6.97 8.25
N LEU A 100 0.53 7.89 9.04
CA LEU A 100 1.19 8.46 10.20
C LEU A 100 1.04 7.60 11.46
N PRO A 101 1.89 7.80 12.47
CA PRO A 101 1.83 7.09 13.74
C PRO A 101 0.48 7.26 14.46
N GLY A 102 -0.07 6.15 14.94
CA GLY A 102 -1.33 6.13 15.68
C GLY A 102 -2.59 5.98 14.83
N VAL A 103 -2.44 5.78 13.52
CA VAL A 103 -3.56 5.59 12.61
C VAL A 103 -4.05 4.15 12.63
N THR A 104 -5.37 4.00 12.70
CA THR A 104 -6.08 2.74 12.42
C THR A 104 -6.87 2.89 11.14
N ILE A 105 -6.65 2.00 10.18
CA ILE A 105 -7.42 1.85 8.95
C ILE A 105 -8.27 0.59 9.09
N GLY A 106 -9.57 0.73 8.93
CA GLY A 106 -10.53 -0.36 9.04
C GLY A 106 -10.50 -1.33 7.85
N ASP A 107 -11.49 -2.18 7.78
CA ASP A 107 -11.64 -3.18 6.73
C ASP A 107 -12.29 -2.58 5.47
N ASN A 108 -11.98 -3.17 4.31
CA ASN A 108 -12.56 -2.76 3.02
C ASN A 108 -12.34 -1.27 2.72
N VAL A 109 -11.10 -0.80 2.85
CA VAL A 109 -10.72 0.62 2.68
C VAL A 109 -9.85 0.80 1.45
N ILE A 110 -10.08 1.91 0.74
CA ILE A 110 -9.24 2.39 -0.35
C ILE A 110 -8.66 3.75 0.03
N VAL A 111 -7.34 3.86 0.04
CA VAL A 111 -6.62 5.13 0.18
C VAL A 111 -6.11 5.55 -1.19
N GLY A 112 -6.53 6.72 -1.66
CA GLY A 112 -6.09 7.31 -2.94
C GLY A 112 -4.60 7.60 -2.96
N ALA A 113 -3.99 7.60 -4.16
CA ALA A 113 -2.56 7.87 -4.33
C ALA A 113 -2.17 9.27 -3.80
N GLY A 114 -0.95 9.41 -3.26
CA GLY A 114 -0.41 10.67 -2.75
C GLY A 114 -1.08 11.19 -1.47
N SER A 115 -1.85 10.36 -0.79
CA SER A 115 -2.58 10.78 0.42
C SER A 115 -1.71 10.76 1.67
N VAL A 116 -2.00 11.67 2.62
CA VAL A 116 -1.39 11.66 3.96
C VAL A 116 -2.47 11.35 4.99
N VAL A 117 -2.46 10.13 5.49
CA VAL A 117 -3.44 9.66 6.48
C VAL A 117 -2.99 10.06 7.87
N THR A 118 -3.69 11.01 8.46
CA THR A 118 -3.39 11.62 9.76
C THR A 118 -4.38 11.22 10.86
N LYS A 119 -5.51 10.58 10.48
CA LYS A 119 -6.60 10.17 11.37
C LYS A 119 -7.08 8.78 10.99
N ASN A 120 -7.79 8.13 11.92
CA ASN A 120 -8.38 6.82 11.66
C ASN A 120 -9.36 6.87 10.50
N ILE A 121 -9.39 5.80 9.73
CA ILE A 121 -10.30 5.57 8.60
C ILE A 121 -11.25 4.43 8.99
N PRO A 122 -12.57 4.66 9.01
CA PRO A 122 -13.54 3.60 9.30
C PRO A 122 -13.63 2.58 8.16
N ASP A 123 -14.26 1.45 8.44
CA ASP A 123 -14.53 0.42 7.45
C ASP A 123 -15.31 0.95 6.25
N ASN A 124 -15.19 0.24 5.13
CA ASN A 124 -15.96 0.49 3.90
C ASN A 124 -15.87 1.94 3.41
N SER A 125 -14.65 2.50 3.36
CA SER A 125 -14.43 3.92 3.08
C SER A 125 -13.33 4.13 2.04
N VAL A 126 -13.53 5.13 1.19
CA VAL A 126 -12.52 5.69 0.28
C VAL A 126 -12.07 7.04 0.85
N TYR A 127 -10.79 7.18 1.09
CA TYR A 127 -10.15 8.40 1.58
C TYR A 127 -9.06 8.86 0.63
N ALA A 128 -8.92 10.16 0.42
CA ALA A 128 -7.83 10.70 -0.39
C ALA A 128 -7.45 12.13 0.02
N GLY A 129 -6.25 12.56 -0.39
CA GLY A 129 -5.75 13.92 -0.21
C GLY A 129 -4.75 14.09 0.92
N ASN A 130 -4.35 15.35 1.17
CA ASN A 130 -3.42 15.74 2.22
C ASN A 130 -3.97 16.96 2.99
N PRO A 131 -4.47 16.78 4.24
CA PRO A 131 -4.70 15.49 4.90
C PRO A 131 -5.79 14.67 4.20
N ALA A 132 -5.72 13.33 4.31
CA ALA A 132 -6.72 12.44 3.73
C ALA A 132 -8.09 12.67 4.36
N ALA A 133 -9.10 12.82 3.50
CA ALA A 133 -10.49 13.05 3.88
C ALA A 133 -11.40 12.01 3.20
N PHE A 134 -12.58 11.77 3.77
CA PHE A 134 -13.60 10.89 3.23
C PHE A 134 -14.09 11.38 1.86
N ILE A 135 -14.15 10.48 0.90
CA ILE A 135 -14.69 10.74 -0.44
C ILE A 135 -16.05 10.08 -0.60
N MET A 136 -16.13 8.78 -0.36
CA MET A 136 -17.36 7.98 -0.46
C MET A 136 -17.18 6.62 0.22
N THR A 137 -18.21 5.80 0.24
CA THR A 137 -18.06 4.41 0.68
C THR A 137 -17.35 3.58 -0.41
N THR A 138 -16.58 2.57 0.01
CA THR A 138 -15.96 1.62 -0.94
C THR A 138 -17.00 0.91 -1.78
N THR A 139 -18.14 0.55 -1.17
CA THR A 139 -19.28 -0.05 -1.90
C THR A 139 -19.76 0.83 -3.03
N ALA A 140 -19.98 2.13 -2.79
CA ALA A 140 -20.41 3.08 -3.82
C ALA A 140 -19.33 3.27 -4.89
N TYR A 141 -18.07 3.38 -4.49
CA TYR A 141 -16.94 3.49 -5.41
C TYR A 141 -16.88 2.29 -6.38
N ILE A 142 -16.94 1.07 -5.84
CA ILE A 142 -16.90 -0.15 -6.67
C ILE A 142 -18.10 -0.24 -7.61
N ALA A 143 -19.29 0.18 -7.16
CA ALA A 143 -20.47 0.23 -8.05
C ALA A 143 -20.25 1.19 -9.22
N GLN A 144 -19.75 2.41 -8.97
CA GLN A 144 -19.43 3.38 -10.03
C GLN A 144 -18.34 2.89 -10.98
N GLU A 145 -17.27 2.27 -10.45
CA GLU A 145 -16.20 1.75 -11.29
C GLU A 145 -16.69 0.59 -12.16
N LYS A 146 -17.57 -0.27 -11.64
CA LYS A 146 -18.16 -1.37 -12.41
C LYS A 146 -18.96 -0.87 -13.62
N GLU A 147 -19.67 0.25 -13.51
CA GLU A 147 -20.39 0.85 -14.63
C GLU A 147 -19.47 1.40 -15.73
N LYS A 148 -18.24 1.79 -15.35
CA LYS A 148 -17.22 2.30 -16.30
C LYS A 148 -16.39 1.19 -16.95
N MET A 149 -16.53 -0.06 -16.48
CA MET A 149 -15.78 -1.19 -17.00
C MET A 149 -16.24 -1.58 -18.39
N THR A 150 -15.31 -1.65 -19.35
CA THR A 150 -15.52 -2.13 -20.70
C THR A 150 -14.47 -3.18 -21.06
N ALA A 151 -14.70 -3.95 -22.12
CA ALA A 151 -13.72 -4.90 -22.62
C ALA A 151 -12.39 -4.24 -23.04
N GLU A 152 -12.38 -2.92 -23.26
CA GLU A 152 -11.20 -2.18 -23.70
C GLU A 152 -10.36 -1.65 -22.53
N ASN A 153 -10.95 -1.48 -21.32
CA ASN A 153 -10.28 -0.87 -20.17
C ASN A 153 -10.16 -1.79 -18.95
N CYS A 154 -10.63 -3.04 -19.05
CA CYS A 154 -10.61 -3.99 -17.95
C CYS A 154 -9.81 -5.23 -18.29
N PHE A 155 -8.86 -5.52 -17.44
CA PHE A 155 -7.97 -6.64 -17.57
C PHE A 155 -7.88 -7.38 -16.25
N ASP A 156 -7.92 -8.71 -16.30
CA ASP A 156 -7.71 -9.54 -15.13
C ASP A 156 -6.21 -9.67 -14.77
N ARG A 157 -5.91 -10.42 -13.73
CA ARG A 157 -4.53 -10.63 -13.29
C ARG A 157 -3.70 -11.47 -14.26
N SER A 158 -4.32 -12.13 -15.24
CA SER A 158 -3.66 -12.95 -16.26
C SER A 158 -3.23 -12.14 -17.49
N TYR A 159 -3.47 -10.83 -17.51
CA TYR A 159 -3.09 -9.91 -18.58
C TYR A 159 -1.67 -10.14 -19.08
N SER A 160 -1.53 -10.53 -20.33
CA SER A 160 -0.27 -10.95 -20.95
C SER A 160 0.46 -9.82 -21.68
N GLU A 161 1.76 -10.03 -21.92
CA GLU A 161 2.56 -9.12 -22.78
C GLU A 161 2.03 -9.06 -24.23
N ALA A 162 1.31 -10.09 -24.69
CA ALA A 162 0.70 -10.12 -26.03
C ALA A 162 -0.50 -9.15 -26.11
N GLU A 163 -1.28 -9.03 -25.05
CA GLU A 163 -2.40 -8.09 -24.96
C GLU A 163 -1.90 -6.65 -24.90
N LYS A 164 -0.76 -6.39 -24.24
CA LYS A 164 -0.10 -5.08 -24.25
C LYS A 164 0.30 -4.65 -25.66
N ALA A 165 0.87 -5.55 -26.45
CA ALA A 165 1.27 -5.24 -27.81
C ALA A 165 0.09 -4.88 -28.73
N THR A 166 -1.13 -5.30 -28.39
CA THR A 166 -2.35 -4.97 -29.13
C THR A 166 -2.85 -3.57 -28.79
N MET A 167 -2.63 -3.09 -27.54
CA MET A 167 -3.04 -1.76 -27.09
C MET A 167 -2.09 -0.65 -27.53
N GLU A 168 -0.79 -0.92 -27.64
CA GLU A 168 0.22 0.07 -28.11
C GLU A 168 0.06 0.43 -29.60
N LYS A 169 -0.85 -0.25 -30.32
CA LYS A 169 -1.10 -0.03 -31.76
C LYS A 169 -2.39 0.77 -32.06
N LYS A 170 -3.16 1.18 -31.05
CA LYS A 170 -4.32 2.08 -31.13
C LYS A 170 -3.99 3.48 -30.62
#